data_272328906fa794047b288843547b59c9
#
_entry.id   272328906fa794047b288843547b59c9
#
_cell.length_a   1.000
_cell.length_b   1.000
_cell.length_c   1.000
_cell.angle_alpha   90.00
_cell.angle_beta   90.00
_cell.angle_gamma   90.00
#
_symmetry.space_group_name_H-M   'P 1'
#
loop_
_entity.id
_entity.type
_entity.pdbx_description
1 polymer ?
#
loop_
_entity_poly.entity_id
_entity_poly.type
_entity_poly.pdbx_seq_one_letter_code
_entity_poly.pdbx_strand_id
1 'polypeptide(L)'
;MYRWLLDPETDGNHQAAVDRFIALLIVANLAALVFEHVPAIYGPYKEWFHWFDIASVAIFTIEYLVRFYLAPEDSEFSKQTNPRLSYVSSPFALIDLAAILPFYLAAFVNIDLRMLRALRLLRILKLFRVLIPAVKEFQALNQGRTFRQKVHALVWPGEFGGRLHEYFDTFIMVWVVVSVTAVVLESVASIHYVLNLEFIILDTIAVGVFTLEYLMRVYSVVESKGFRHPVAGRLRYAKTGNALVDLLAVLPFFLEAFLHHLFDLRFLRVFRLLRLLKLTKYTGATSTLVIVVRREWPVMAAATFIMLLLVVLTASLGYLFEHEAQPDKFENIPASIYWAVITLASVGYGDISPVTPVGRIMTIVLALLGIGIFAIPAALLSSAFSDQLRIERETLANELYAMMADGHISTDEQETIDREAKRLHLSRDEVNRLIDKARRERELKDDHTGLTITKLVERPDIAIERYRELVGQMRQIALMVDKPTMDKLVDDPDRTTAFERRIWQSLRDDINN
;
A
#
# COMPACT_ATOMS: atom_id res chain seq x y z
N MET A 1 25.76 -19.25 -13.96
CA MET A 1 24.82 -18.33 -14.63
C MET A 1 23.38 -18.71 -14.32
N TYR A 2 23.05 -20.00 -14.35
CA TYR A 2 21.72 -20.52 -13.98
C TYR A 2 21.32 -20.10 -12.56
N ARG A 3 22.14 -20.40 -11.53
CA ARG A 3 21.89 -20.04 -10.13
C ARG A 3 21.65 -18.54 -9.87
N TRP A 4 22.21 -17.69 -10.71
CA TRP A 4 22.11 -16.23 -10.53
C TRP A 4 20.89 -15.63 -11.24
N LEU A 5 20.44 -16.22 -12.35
CA LEU A 5 19.38 -15.69 -13.22
C LEU A 5 18.07 -16.46 -13.13
N LEU A 6 18.09 -17.78 -12.88
CA LEU A 6 16.93 -18.65 -13.11
C LEU A 6 16.64 -19.65 -11.97
N ASP A 7 17.49 -19.76 -10.94
CA ASP A 7 17.32 -20.73 -9.87
C ASP A 7 16.39 -20.17 -8.77
N PRO A 8 15.19 -20.73 -8.55
CA PRO A 8 14.26 -20.27 -7.53
C PRO A 8 14.72 -20.53 -6.08
N GLU A 9 15.67 -21.44 -5.88
CA GLU A 9 16.12 -21.88 -4.55
C GLU A 9 17.32 -21.07 -4.01
N THR A 10 17.92 -20.18 -4.83
CA THR A 10 19.08 -19.38 -4.43
C THR A 10 18.65 -18.00 -3.93
N ASP A 11 18.85 -17.71 -2.65
CA ASP A 11 18.60 -16.40 -2.06
C ASP A 11 19.47 -15.30 -2.69
N GLY A 12 18.83 -14.16 -3.02
CA GLY A 12 19.53 -12.99 -3.58
C GLY A 12 19.72 -13.03 -5.09
N ASN A 13 19.09 -13.96 -5.81
CA ASN A 13 19.14 -14.03 -7.28
C ASN A 13 18.28 -12.93 -7.95
N HIS A 14 18.49 -12.72 -9.26
CA HIS A 14 17.75 -11.74 -10.05
C HIS A 14 16.50 -12.31 -10.76
N GLN A 15 16.13 -13.58 -10.52
CA GLN A 15 15.01 -14.24 -11.19
C GLN A 15 13.71 -13.45 -11.02
N ALA A 16 13.35 -13.05 -9.79
CA ALA A 16 12.14 -12.30 -9.54
C ALA A 16 12.10 -10.92 -10.24
N ALA A 17 13.28 -10.31 -10.48
CA ALA A 17 13.37 -9.07 -11.24
C ALA A 17 13.19 -9.32 -12.75
N VAL A 18 13.79 -10.40 -13.27
CA VAL A 18 13.63 -10.82 -14.68
C VAL A 18 12.17 -11.19 -14.97
N ASP A 19 11.55 -12.01 -14.13
CA ASP A 19 10.15 -12.41 -14.31
C ASP A 19 9.19 -11.21 -14.25
N ARG A 20 9.42 -10.25 -13.35
CA ARG A 20 8.66 -8.99 -13.29
C ARG A 20 8.86 -8.14 -14.54
N PHE A 21 10.10 -8.03 -15.03
CA PHE A 21 10.39 -7.28 -16.25
C PHE A 21 9.69 -7.91 -17.46
N ILE A 22 9.74 -9.24 -17.61
CA ILE A 22 9.05 -9.96 -18.70
C ILE A 22 7.53 -9.79 -18.58
N ALA A 23 6.96 -9.89 -17.38
CA ALA A 23 5.53 -9.66 -17.16
C ALA A 23 5.12 -8.22 -17.55
N LEU A 24 5.90 -7.22 -17.15
CA LEU A 24 5.67 -5.82 -17.52
C LEU A 24 5.77 -5.61 -19.04
N LEU A 25 6.73 -6.25 -19.70
CA LEU A 25 6.90 -6.18 -21.14
C LEU A 25 5.72 -6.81 -21.88
N ILE A 26 5.15 -7.91 -21.36
CA ILE A 26 3.93 -8.54 -21.91
C ILE A 26 2.75 -7.57 -21.80
N VAL A 27 2.55 -6.97 -20.62
CA VAL A 27 1.47 -5.98 -20.40
C VAL A 27 1.64 -4.79 -21.33
N ALA A 28 2.87 -4.26 -21.48
CA ALA A 28 3.15 -3.16 -22.40
C ALA A 28 2.86 -3.54 -23.86
N ASN A 29 3.15 -4.77 -24.28
CA ASN A 29 2.79 -5.27 -25.63
C ASN A 29 1.28 -5.36 -25.83
N LEU A 30 0.53 -5.80 -24.82
CA LEU A 30 -0.94 -5.83 -24.89
C LEU A 30 -1.52 -4.41 -24.96
N ALA A 31 -0.99 -3.47 -24.18
CA ALA A 31 -1.37 -2.06 -24.28
C ALA A 31 -1.05 -1.46 -25.65
N ALA A 32 0.14 -1.73 -26.19
CA ALA A 32 0.52 -1.31 -27.52
C ALA A 32 -0.44 -1.85 -28.60
N LEU A 33 -0.87 -3.11 -28.48
CA LEU A 33 -1.83 -3.70 -29.39
C LEU A 33 -3.20 -2.98 -29.35
N VAL A 34 -3.66 -2.57 -28.16
CA VAL A 34 -4.89 -1.77 -28.01
C VAL A 34 -4.71 -0.40 -28.67
N PHE A 35 -3.58 0.28 -28.43
CA PHE A 35 -3.31 1.59 -29.03
C PHE A 35 -3.11 1.55 -30.54
N GLU A 36 -2.65 0.43 -31.11
CA GLU A 36 -2.59 0.23 -32.57
C GLU A 36 -3.97 0.31 -33.24
N HIS A 37 -5.06 0.05 -32.52
CA HIS A 37 -6.43 0.18 -33.03
C HIS A 37 -6.95 1.63 -33.03
N VAL A 38 -6.25 2.57 -32.39
CA VAL A 38 -6.61 3.98 -32.34
C VAL A 38 -5.87 4.74 -33.44
N PRO A 39 -6.52 5.12 -34.57
CA PRO A 39 -5.83 5.77 -35.70
C PRO A 39 -5.12 7.07 -35.31
N ALA A 40 -5.68 7.83 -34.37
CA ALA A 40 -5.12 9.08 -33.87
C ALA A 40 -3.78 8.88 -33.13
N ILE A 41 -3.58 7.71 -32.48
CA ILE A 41 -2.35 7.36 -31.77
C ILE A 41 -1.40 6.62 -32.72
N TYR A 42 -1.91 5.61 -33.42
CA TYR A 42 -1.08 4.77 -34.30
C TYR A 42 -0.49 5.54 -35.49
N GLY A 43 -1.28 6.45 -36.12
CA GLY A 43 -0.84 7.18 -37.31
C GLY A 43 0.49 7.92 -37.13
N PRO A 44 0.61 8.86 -36.15
CA PRO A 44 1.84 9.61 -35.89
C PRO A 44 2.99 8.77 -35.36
N TYR A 45 2.71 7.66 -34.66
CA TYR A 45 3.71 6.89 -33.92
C TYR A 45 3.94 5.48 -34.48
N LYS A 46 3.54 5.20 -35.71
CA LYS A 46 3.63 3.88 -36.36
C LYS A 46 5.02 3.27 -36.28
N GLU A 47 6.07 4.07 -36.50
CA GLU A 47 7.45 3.60 -36.44
C GLU A 47 7.86 3.21 -35.02
N TRP A 48 7.42 3.96 -33.99
CA TRP A 48 7.67 3.60 -32.60
C TRP A 48 7.02 2.29 -32.19
N PHE A 49 5.77 2.02 -32.61
CA PHE A 49 5.10 0.73 -32.38
C PHE A 49 5.85 -0.40 -33.06
N HIS A 50 6.34 -0.18 -34.29
CA HIS A 50 7.13 -1.16 -35.01
C HIS A 50 8.46 -1.49 -34.31
N TRP A 51 9.23 -0.47 -33.90
CA TRP A 51 10.47 -0.67 -33.17
C TRP A 51 10.25 -1.30 -31.79
N PHE A 52 9.20 -0.92 -31.09
CA PHE A 52 8.81 -1.54 -29.81
C PHE A 52 8.49 -3.04 -29.98
N ASP A 53 7.77 -3.40 -31.02
CA ASP A 53 7.45 -4.80 -31.33
C ASP A 53 8.73 -5.61 -31.62
N ILE A 54 9.63 -5.09 -32.48
CA ILE A 54 10.92 -5.72 -32.78
C ILE A 54 11.75 -5.90 -31.50
N ALA A 55 11.89 -4.85 -30.70
CA ALA A 55 12.65 -4.90 -29.44
C ALA A 55 12.06 -5.92 -28.47
N SER A 56 10.75 -5.97 -28.34
CA SER A 56 10.06 -6.93 -27.48
C SER A 56 10.28 -8.36 -27.92
N VAL A 57 10.15 -8.66 -29.23
CA VAL A 57 10.41 -9.99 -29.77
C VAL A 57 11.88 -10.38 -29.60
N ALA A 58 12.81 -9.45 -29.82
CA ALA A 58 14.23 -9.69 -29.58
C ALA A 58 14.50 -10.08 -28.12
N ILE A 59 13.91 -9.37 -27.16
CA ILE A 59 14.04 -9.67 -25.72
C ILE A 59 13.46 -11.07 -25.42
N PHE A 60 12.26 -11.40 -25.91
CA PHE A 60 11.66 -12.71 -25.72
C PHE A 60 12.46 -13.84 -26.37
N THR A 61 13.07 -13.56 -27.52
CA THR A 61 13.95 -14.52 -28.21
C THR A 61 15.23 -14.75 -27.42
N ILE A 62 15.84 -13.69 -26.90
CA ILE A 62 17.04 -13.81 -26.05
C ILE A 62 16.69 -14.59 -24.78
N GLU A 63 15.57 -14.30 -24.12
CA GLU A 63 15.09 -15.05 -22.95
C GLU A 63 14.96 -16.55 -23.27
N TYR A 64 14.30 -16.89 -24.39
CA TYR A 64 14.13 -18.27 -24.83
C TYR A 64 15.47 -18.97 -25.07
N LEU A 65 16.39 -18.31 -25.77
CA LEU A 65 17.72 -18.86 -26.07
C LEU A 65 18.57 -19.03 -24.81
N VAL A 66 18.54 -18.08 -23.87
CA VAL A 66 19.24 -18.19 -22.59
C VAL A 66 18.71 -19.39 -21.79
N ARG A 67 17.41 -19.57 -21.71
CA ARG A 67 16.80 -20.73 -21.02
C ARG A 67 17.12 -22.04 -21.72
N PHE A 68 17.08 -22.08 -23.04
CA PHE A 68 17.50 -23.26 -23.83
C PHE A 68 18.97 -23.61 -23.59
N TYR A 69 19.84 -22.61 -23.56
CA TYR A 69 21.26 -22.81 -23.29
C TYR A 69 21.53 -23.34 -21.89
N LEU A 70 20.81 -22.83 -20.89
CA LEU A 70 20.94 -23.18 -19.47
C LEU A 70 20.13 -24.42 -19.06
N ALA A 71 19.29 -24.98 -19.93
CA ALA A 71 18.46 -26.15 -19.63
C ALA A 71 19.22 -27.35 -19.02
N PRO A 72 20.50 -27.65 -19.39
CA PRO A 72 21.25 -28.72 -18.74
C PRO A 72 21.60 -28.44 -17.26
N GLU A 73 21.60 -27.18 -16.83
CA GLU A 73 21.87 -26.77 -15.45
C GLU A 73 20.61 -26.76 -14.57
N ASP A 74 19.42 -26.86 -15.20
CA ASP A 74 18.13 -26.88 -14.53
C ASP A 74 17.87 -28.25 -13.88
N SER A 75 17.48 -28.25 -12.61
CA SER A 75 17.21 -29.48 -11.84
C SER A 75 16.08 -30.34 -12.46
N GLU A 76 15.14 -29.72 -13.18
CA GLU A 76 14.03 -30.40 -13.86
C GLU A 76 14.48 -31.17 -15.11
N PHE A 77 15.45 -30.65 -15.87
CA PHE A 77 15.90 -31.21 -17.14
C PHE A 77 17.23 -31.93 -17.08
N SER A 78 18.08 -31.62 -16.08
CA SER A 78 19.45 -32.16 -15.96
C SER A 78 19.55 -33.68 -15.88
N LYS A 79 18.49 -34.35 -15.39
CA LYS A 79 18.43 -35.81 -15.24
C LYS A 79 17.98 -36.54 -16.51
N GLN A 80 17.62 -35.83 -17.59
CA GLN A 80 17.11 -36.41 -18.82
C GLN A 80 18.21 -36.66 -19.84
N THR A 81 18.01 -37.63 -20.73
CA THR A 81 19.03 -38.06 -21.73
C THR A 81 19.46 -36.90 -22.64
N ASN A 82 18.53 -36.00 -23.00
CA ASN A 82 18.79 -34.79 -23.79
C ASN A 82 18.09 -33.59 -23.16
N PRO A 83 18.71 -32.91 -22.20
CA PRO A 83 18.09 -31.80 -21.44
C PRO A 83 17.51 -30.70 -22.33
N ARG A 84 18.23 -30.32 -23.40
CA ARG A 84 17.80 -29.26 -24.33
C ARG A 84 16.58 -29.65 -25.16
N LEU A 85 16.52 -30.90 -25.62
CA LEU A 85 15.36 -31.39 -26.40
C LEU A 85 14.13 -31.49 -25.52
N SER A 86 14.33 -31.93 -24.29
CA SER A 86 13.29 -32.00 -23.28
C SER A 86 12.75 -30.64 -22.88
N TYR A 87 13.62 -29.64 -22.76
CA TYR A 87 13.21 -28.25 -22.55
C TYR A 87 12.31 -27.74 -23.69
N VAL A 88 12.72 -27.93 -24.96
CA VAL A 88 11.91 -27.51 -26.14
C VAL A 88 10.53 -28.14 -26.16
N SER A 89 10.42 -29.39 -25.70
CA SER A 89 9.14 -30.11 -25.61
C SER A 89 8.32 -29.76 -24.38
N SER A 90 8.86 -28.96 -23.45
CA SER A 90 8.16 -28.55 -22.23
C SER A 90 7.02 -27.58 -22.55
N PRO A 91 5.91 -27.61 -21.78
CA PRO A 91 4.79 -26.69 -21.97
C PRO A 91 5.21 -25.22 -21.96
N PHE A 92 6.16 -24.86 -21.10
CA PHE A 92 6.64 -23.48 -20.98
C PHE A 92 7.46 -23.04 -22.20
N ALA A 93 8.32 -23.91 -22.73
CA ALA A 93 9.09 -23.59 -23.93
C ALA A 93 8.19 -23.47 -25.17
N LEU A 94 7.15 -24.31 -25.26
CA LEU A 94 6.15 -24.23 -26.35
C LEU A 94 5.36 -22.92 -26.27
N ILE A 95 5.00 -22.47 -25.08
CA ILE A 95 4.36 -21.16 -24.85
C ILE A 95 5.28 -20.01 -25.28
N ASP A 96 6.56 -20.05 -24.89
CA ASP A 96 7.53 -19.05 -25.29
C ASP A 96 7.73 -19.03 -26.81
N LEU A 97 7.82 -20.21 -27.43
CA LEU A 97 7.92 -20.34 -28.88
C LEU A 97 6.68 -19.78 -29.58
N ALA A 98 5.47 -20.12 -29.10
CA ALA A 98 4.22 -19.61 -29.64
C ALA A 98 4.11 -18.08 -29.57
N ALA A 99 4.74 -17.45 -28.57
CA ALA A 99 4.74 -16.00 -28.42
C ALA A 99 5.66 -15.27 -29.41
N ILE A 100 6.76 -15.91 -29.87
CA ILE A 100 7.74 -15.31 -30.79
C ILE A 100 7.54 -15.78 -32.25
N LEU A 101 7.01 -16.98 -32.46
CA LEU A 101 6.86 -17.63 -33.76
C LEU A 101 6.11 -16.77 -34.79
N PRO A 102 4.99 -16.10 -34.48
CA PRO A 102 4.26 -15.30 -35.46
C PRO A 102 5.09 -14.19 -36.09
N PHE A 103 6.03 -13.59 -35.36
CA PHE A 103 6.91 -12.56 -35.89
C PHE A 103 7.86 -13.13 -36.97
N TYR A 104 8.46 -14.28 -36.68
CA TYR A 104 9.38 -14.93 -37.64
C TYR A 104 8.63 -15.54 -38.83
N LEU A 105 7.44 -16.11 -38.62
CA LEU A 105 6.61 -16.62 -39.73
C LEU A 105 6.23 -15.53 -40.73
N ALA A 106 6.02 -14.29 -40.23
CA ALA A 106 5.73 -13.14 -41.11
C ALA A 106 6.85 -12.83 -42.10
N ALA A 107 8.10 -13.19 -41.78
CA ALA A 107 9.24 -12.96 -42.66
C ALA A 107 9.33 -14.01 -43.77
N PHE A 108 8.72 -15.20 -43.62
CA PHE A 108 8.85 -16.33 -44.55
C PHE A 108 7.57 -16.63 -45.31
N VAL A 109 6.42 -16.23 -44.80
CA VAL A 109 5.11 -16.55 -45.38
C VAL A 109 4.31 -15.27 -45.58
N ASN A 110 3.74 -15.07 -46.78
CA ASN A 110 2.82 -13.95 -47.04
C ASN A 110 1.49 -14.15 -46.30
N ILE A 111 1.50 -13.93 -45.00
CA ILE A 111 0.31 -14.00 -44.13
C ILE A 111 -0.32 -12.60 -44.05
N ASP A 112 -1.65 -12.53 -44.03
CA ASP A 112 -2.38 -11.27 -43.82
C ASP A 112 -1.90 -10.59 -42.53
N LEU A 113 -1.50 -9.34 -42.62
CA LEU A 113 -1.02 -8.50 -41.49
C LEU A 113 -2.05 -8.43 -40.34
N ARG A 114 -3.34 -8.62 -40.63
CA ARG A 114 -4.39 -8.65 -39.60
C ARG A 114 -4.31 -9.90 -38.74
N MET A 115 -4.07 -11.06 -39.40
CA MET A 115 -3.92 -12.35 -38.71
C MET A 115 -2.65 -12.38 -37.86
N LEU A 116 -1.55 -11.79 -38.33
CA LEU A 116 -0.31 -11.67 -37.57
C LEU A 116 -0.48 -10.82 -36.31
N ARG A 117 -1.25 -9.71 -36.39
CA ARG A 117 -1.58 -8.88 -35.22
C ARG A 117 -2.37 -9.67 -34.19
N ALA A 118 -3.37 -10.45 -34.62
CA ALA A 118 -4.14 -11.30 -33.71
C ALA A 118 -3.28 -12.38 -33.04
N LEU A 119 -2.30 -12.96 -33.74
CA LEU A 119 -1.39 -13.96 -33.18
C LEU A 119 -0.45 -13.37 -32.11
N ARG A 120 -0.21 -12.05 -32.07
CA ARG A 120 0.55 -11.42 -30.98
C ARG A 120 -0.13 -11.58 -29.62
N LEU A 121 -1.47 -11.79 -29.58
CA LEU A 121 -2.19 -12.11 -28.35
C LEU A 121 -1.69 -13.40 -27.68
N LEU A 122 -1.05 -14.31 -28.42
CA LEU A 122 -0.44 -15.51 -27.85
C LEU A 122 0.65 -15.19 -26.81
N ARG A 123 1.21 -13.97 -26.83
CA ARG A 123 2.15 -13.50 -25.80
C ARG A 123 1.55 -13.52 -24.40
N ILE A 124 0.23 -13.39 -24.26
CA ILE A 124 -0.47 -13.49 -22.96
C ILE A 124 -0.24 -14.85 -22.30
N LEU A 125 -0.04 -15.90 -23.12
CA LEU A 125 0.22 -17.24 -22.61
C LEU A 125 1.51 -17.32 -21.78
N LYS A 126 2.47 -16.42 -22.02
CA LYS A 126 3.70 -16.33 -21.20
C LYS A 126 3.41 -16.02 -19.72
N LEU A 127 2.27 -15.37 -19.40
CA LEU A 127 1.87 -15.15 -18.02
C LEU A 127 1.60 -16.47 -17.28
N PHE A 128 1.24 -17.55 -17.98
CA PHE A 128 1.08 -18.86 -17.34
C PHE A 128 2.37 -19.38 -16.71
N ARG A 129 3.53 -18.96 -17.19
CA ARG A 129 4.82 -19.33 -16.60
C ARG A 129 4.93 -18.83 -15.14
N VAL A 130 4.42 -17.65 -14.85
CA VAL A 130 4.40 -17.07 -13.50
C VAL A 130 3.24 -17.63 -12.69
N LEU A 131 2.11 -17.87 -13.34
CA LEU A 131 0.87 -18.29 -12.69
C LEU A 131 0.88 -19.77 -12.27
N ILE A 132 1.42 -20.68 -13.12
CA ILE A 132 1.39 -22.13 -12.83
C ILE A 132 2.16 -22.51 -11.55
N PRO A 133 3.38 -22.01 -11.30
CA PRO A 133 4.08 -22.27 -10.04
C PRO A 133 3.29 -21.74 -8.82
N ALA A 134 2.70 -20.54 -8.90
CA ALA A 134 1.88 -19.98 -7.84
C ALA A 134 0.62 -20.81 -7.58
N VAL A 135 -0.01 -21.35 -8.63
CA VAL A 135 -1.16 -22.26 -8.48
C VAL A 135 -0.74 -23.57 -7.82
N LYS A 136 0.41 -24.15 -8.20
CA LYS A 136 0.93 -25.38 -7.57
C LYS A 136 1.24 -25.14 -6.08
N GLU A 137 1.91 -24.05 -5.74
CA GLU A 137 2.18 -23.64 -4.37
C GLU A 137 0.87 -23.48 -3.57
N PHE A 138 -0.10 -22.76 -4.13
CA PHE A 138 -1.41 -22.59 -3.52
C PHE A 138 -2.14 -23.93 -3.30
N GLN A 139 -2.08 -24.84 -4.27
CA GLN A 139 -2.67 -26.18 -4.13
C GLN A 139 -1.99 -26.99 -3.02
N ALA A 140 -0.66 -26.92 -2.91
CA ALA A 140 0.10 -27.59 -1.86
C ALA A 140 -0.26 -27.05 -0.46
N LEU A 141 -0.29 -25.72 -0.29
CA LEU A 141 -0.67 -25.07 0.96
C LEU A 141 -2.13 -25.34 1.37
N ASN A 142 -2.99 -25.66 0.41
CA ASN A 142 -4.42 -25.87 0.64
C ASN A 142 -4.85 -27.34 0.44
N GLN A 143 -3.95 -28.31 0.59
CA GLN A 143 -4.31 -29.74 0.56
C GLN A 143 -5.27 -30.07 1.70
N GLY A 144 -6.33 -30.84 1.39
CA GLY A 144 -7.35 -31.24 2.38
C GLY A 144 -8.35 -30.14 2.79
N ARG A 145 -8.20 -28.90 2.34
CA ARG A 145 -9.12 -27.79 2.66
C ARG A 145 -10.36 -27.80 1.76
N THR A 146 -11.48 -27.35 2.33
CA THR A 146 -12.75 -27.20 1.59
C THR A 146 -12.66 -26.13 0.52
N PHE A 147 -13.52 -26.18 -0.52
CA PHE A 147 -13.56 -25.14 -1.56
C PHE A 147 -13.72 -23.73 -0.99
N ARG A 148 -14.58 -23.55 0.02
CA ARG A 148 -14.79 -22.25 0.67
C ARG A 148 -13.52 -21.73 1.36
N GLN A 149 -12.77 -22.61 2.02
CA GLN A 149 -11.48 -22.26 2.66
C GLN A 149 -10.42 -21.91 1.61
N LYS A 150 -10.41 -22.58 0.45
CA LYS A 150 -9.53 -22.24 -0.68
C LYS A 150 -9.88 -20.87 -1.26
N VAL A 151 -11.17 -20.56 -1.44
CA VAL A 151 -11.62 -19.22 -1.87
C VAL A 151 -11.23 -18.18 -0.82
N HIS A 152 -11.37 -18.48 0.47
CA HIS A 152 -10.94 -17.59 1.54
C HIS A 152 -9.43 -17.29 1.44
N ALA A 153 -8.60 -18.33 1.30
CA ALA A 153 -7.15 -18.18 1.15
C ALA A 153 -6.74 -17.35 -0.08
N LEU A 154 -7.54 -17.38 -1.15
CA LEU A 154 -7.28 -16.59 -2.36
C LEU A 154 -7.58 -15.10 -2.18
N VAL A 155 -8.72 -14.74 -1.54
CA VAL A 155 -9.24 -13.36 -1.52
C VAL A 155 -8.99 -12.61 -0.22
N TRP A 156 -8.48 -13.30 0.82
CA TRP A 156 -8.14 -12.71 2.11
C TRP A 156 -6.66 -12.92 2.42
N PRO A 157 -5.99 -11.90 3.00
CA PRO A 157 -4.59 -12.06 3.41
C PRO A 157 -4.45 -13.13 4.49
N GLY A 158 -3.46 -14.01 4.35
CA GLY A 158 -3.19 -15.08 5.30
C GLY A 158 -2.12 -16.04 4.79
N GLU A 159 -1.65 -16.93 5.67
CA GLU A 159 -0.54 -17.87 5.41
C GLU A 159 -0.82 -18.84 4.25
N PHE A 160 -2.08 -19.16 3.97
CA PHE A 160 -2.48 -20.13 2.95
C PHE A 160 -2.68 -19.55 1.56
N GLY A 161 -2.50 -18.24 1.39
CA GLY A 161 -2.68 -17.55 0.10
C GLY A 161 -1.51 -17.73 -0.85
N GLY A 162 -0.29 -17.77 -0.31
CA GLY A 162 0.94 -17.83 -1.08
C GLY A 162 1.03 -16.72 -2.14
N ARG A 163 1.89 -16.93 -3.13
CA ARG A 163 2.06 -15.99 -4.27
C ARG A 163 0.79 -15.80 -5.09
N LEU A 164 -0.11 -16.78 -5.12
CA LEU A 164 -1.34 -16.67 -5.89
C LEU A 164 -2.27 -15.57 -5.37
N HIS A 165 -2.35 -15.38 -4.06
CA HIS A 165 -3.08 -14.27 -3.44
C HIS A 165 -2.48 -12.91 -3.83
N GLU A 166 -1.15 -12.78 -3.80
CA GLU A 166 -0.47 -11.54 -4.19
C GLU A 166 -0.72 -11.19 -5.67
N TYR A 167 -0.73 -12.20 -6.55
CA TYR A 167 -1.05 -11.98 -7.97
C TYR A 167 -2.51 -11.63 -8.19
N PHE A 168 -3.42 -12.24 -7.41
CA PHE A 168 -4.83 -11.89 -7.45
C PHE A 168 -5.06 -10.43 -7.03
N ASP A 169 -4.46 -10.01 -5.92
CA ASP A 169 -4.55 -8.62 -5.45
C ASP A 169 -3.94 -7.63 -6.45
N THR A 170 -2.77 -7.96 -7.00
CA THR A 170 -2.13 -7.15 -8.05
C THR A 170 -3.01 -7.06 -9.30
N PHE A 171 -3.62 -8.16 -9.73
CA PHE A 171 -4.56 -8.18 -10.86
C PHE A 171 -5.74 -7.24 -10.60
N ILE A 172 -6.35 -7.29 -9.42
CA ILE A 172 -7.47 -6.41 -9.07
C ILE A 172 -7.01 -4.94 -9.06
N MET A 173 -5.86 -4.63 -8.47
CA MET A 173 -5.31 -3.25 -8.45
C MET A 173 -5.08 -2.71 -9.87
N VAL A 174 -4.42 -3.48 -10.73
CA VAL A 174 -4.17 -3.09 -12.12
C VAL A 174 -5.50 -2.88 -12.85
N TRP A 175 -6.47 -3.78 -12.65
CA TRP A 175 -7.78 -3.68 -13.28
C TRP A 175 -8.57 -2.45 -12.82
N VAL A 176 -8.47 -2.06 -11.55
CA VAL A 176 -9.04 -0.80 -11.06
C VAL A 176 -8.42 0.39 -11.78
N VAL A 177 -7.08 0.47 -11.87
CA VAL A 177 -6.39 1.57 -12.54
C VAL A 177 -6.78 1.64 -14.02
N VAL A 178 -6.75 0.51 -14.73
CA VAL A 178 -7.13 0.44 -16.15
C VAL A 178 -8.58 0.89 -16.36
N SER A 179 -9.50 0.39 -15.55
CA SER A 179 -10.93 0.73 -15.70
C SER A 179 -11.23 2.19 -15.37
N VAL A 180 -10.53 2.79 -14.41
CA VAL A 180 -10.69 4.22 -14.09
C VAL A 180 -10.07 5.09 -15.18
N THR A 181 -8.88 4.72 -15.67
CA THR A 181 -8.25 5.41 -16.81
C THR A 181 -9.17 5.40 -18.03
N ALA A 182 -9.84 4.27 -18.30
CA ALA A 182 -10.81 4.19 -19.38
C ALA A 182 -11.99 5.16 -19.18
N VAL A 183 -12.57 5.25 -17.97
CA VAL A 183 -13.65 6.21 -17.66
C VAL A 183 -13.19 7.66 -17.87
N VAL A 184 -11.95 7.99 -17.49
CA VAL A 184 -11.39 9.33 -17.73
C VAL A 184 -11.20 9.60 -19.22
N LEU A 185 -10.67 8.63 -19.97
CA LEU A 185 -10.48 8.77 -21.41
C LEU A 185 -11.81 8.82 -22.17
N GLU A 186 -12.83 8.08 -21.70
CA GLU A 186 -14.19 8.11 -22.25
C GLU A 186 -14.81 9.52 -22.18
N SER A 187 -14.39 10.36 -21.23
CA SER A 187 -14.87 11.75 -21.12
C SER A 187 -14.40 12.66 -22.27
N VAL A 188 -13.36 12.26 -23.01
CA VAL A 188 -12.83 13.00 -24.15
C VAL A 188 -13.60 12.62 -25.41
N ALA A 189 -14.40 13.55 -25.94
CA ALA A 189 -15.33 13.29 -27.05
C ALA A 189 -14.66 12.65 -28.29
N SER A 190 -13.44 13.08 -28.64
CA SER A 190 -12.70 12.54 -29.80
C SER A 190 -12.28 11.08 -29.60
N ILE A 191 -11.95 10.69 -28.36
CA ILE A 191 -11.55 9.31 -28.00
C ILE A 191 -12.80 8.43 -27.87
N HIS A 192 -13.84 8.95 -27.23
CA HIS A 192 -15.12 8.24 -27.07
C HIS A 192 -15.71 7.83 -28.42
N TYR A 193 -15.69 8.72 -29.42
CA TYR A 193 -16.22 8.42 -30.76
C TYR A 193 -15.49 7.24 -31.43
N VAL A 194 -14.19 7.11 -31.21
CA VAL A 194 -13.36 6.05 -31.83
C VAL A 194 -13.42 4.73 -31.06
N LEU A 195 -13.43 4.79 -29.71
CA LEU A 195 -13.27 3.62 -28.82
C LEU A 195 -14.55 3.30 -28.01
N ASN A 196 -15.72 3.69 -28.48
CA ASN A 196 -16.95 3.49 -27.72
C ASN A 196 -17.21 2.00 -27.38
N LEU A 197 -17.02 1.10 -28.35
CA LEU A 197 -17.22 -0.34 -28.15
C LEU A 197 -16.21 -0.91 -27.16
N GLU A 198 -14.94 -0.51 -27.28
CA GLU A 198 -13.85 -0.96 -26.40
C GLU A 198 -14.10 -0.52 -24.96
N PHE A 199 -14.57 0.71 -24.74
CA PHE A 199 -14.93 1.18 -23.40
C PHE A 199 -16.10 0.40 -22.80
N ILE A 200 -17.12 0.09 -23.57
CA ILE A 200 -18.27 -0.73 -23.09
C ILE A 200 -17.80 -2.15 -22.73
N ILE A 201 -16.99 -2.77 -23.56
CA ILE A 201 -16.43 -4.11 -23.30
C ILE A 201 -15.57 -4.09 -22.04
N LEU A 202 -14.66 -3.12 -21.93
CA LEU A 202 -13.74 -3.01 -20.81
C LEU A 202 -14.50 -2.75 -19.49
N ASP A 203 -15.48 -1.85 -19.50
CA ASP A 203 -16.31 -1.58 -18.33
C ASP A 203 -17.14 -2.80 -17.91
N THR A 204 -17.74 -3.53 -18.87
CA THR A 204 -18.48 -4.77 -18.61
C THR A 204 -17.60 -5.83 -17.97
N ILE A 205 -16.38 -6.03 -18.50
CA ILE A 205 -15.41 -6.98 -17.94
C ILE A 205 -15.00 -6.53 -16.52
N ALA A 206 -14.71 -5.23 -16.33
CA ALA A 206 -14.34 -4.68 -15.03
C ALA A 206 -15.42 -4.92 -13.99
N VAL A 207 -16.69 -4.65 -14.32
CA VAL A 207 -17.82 -4.93 -13.43
C VAL A 207 -17.94 -6.42 -13.14
N GLY A 208 -17.75 -7.29 -14.14
CA GLY A 208 -17.75 -8.74 -13.97
C GLY A 208 -16.68 -9.20 -12.98
N VAL A 209 -15.44 -8.73 -13.16
CA VAL A 209 -14.30 -9.03 -12.28
C VAL A 209 -14.56 -8.57 -10.83
N PHE A 210 -14.99 -7.32 -10.65
CA PHE A 210 -15.24 -6.76 -9.31
C PHE A 210 -16.46 -7.40 -8.63
N THR A 211 -17.49 -7.75 -9.39
CA THR A 211 -18.66 -8.49 -8.87
C THR A 211 -18.24 -9.88 -8.40
N LEU A 212 -17.44 -10.59 -9.20
CA LEU A 212 -16.93 -11.91 -8.82
C LEU A 212 -16.06 -11.83 -7.55
N GLU A 213 -15.15 -10.85 -7.46
CA GLU A 213 -14.35 -10.62 -6.27
C GLU A 213 -15.24 -10.36 -5.03
N TYR A 214 -16.23 -9.47 -5.15
CA TYR A 214 -17.16 -9.19 -4.06
C TYR A 214 -17.93 -10.44 -3.60
N LEU A 215 -18.44 -11.22 -4.55
CA LEU A 215 -19.16 -12.47 -4.26
C LEU A 215 -18.26 -13.51 -3.58
N MET A 216 -17.01 -13.66 -4.05
CA MET A 216 -16.03 -14.56 -3.42
C MET A 216 -15.72 -14.12 -1.97
N ARG A 217 -15.58 -12.82 -1.73
CA ARG A 217 -15.38 -12.27 -0.37
C ARG A 217 -16.57 -12.53 0.54
N VAL A 218 -17.80 -12.22 0.09
CA VAL A 218 -19.03 -12.49 0.85
C VAL A 218 -19.23 -14.00 1.10
N TYR A 219 -18.93 -14.84 0.10
CA TYR A 219 -19.05 -16.30 0.24
C TYR A 219 -18.09 -16.85 1.29
N SER A 220 -16.85 -16.40 1.29
CA SER A 220 -15.77 -16.98 2.10
C SER A 220 -15.57 -16.30 3.47
N VAL A 221 -16.17 -15.14 3.74
CA VAL A 221 -15.99 -14.37 4.99
C VAL A 221 -16.31 -15.16 6.27
N VAL A 222 -17.15 -16.17 6.15
CA VAL A 222 -17.55 -17.04 7.28
C VAL A 222 -16.36 -17.80 7.89
N GLU A 223 -15.27 -17.96 7.15
CA GLU A 223 -14.02 -18.56 7.66
C GLU A 223 -13.24 -17.60 8.57
N SER A 224 -13.53 -16.30 8.53
CA SER A 224 -12.88 -15.30 9.38
C SER A 224 -13.44 -15.29 10.80
N LYS A 225 -12.57 -15.12 11.81
CA LYS A 225 -12.90 -15.24 13.26
C LYS A 225 -14.10 -14.38 13.71
N GLY A 226 -14.36 -13.23 13.07
CA GLY A 226 -15.45 -12.32 13.45
C GLY A 226 -16.80 -12.59 12.77
N PHE A 227 -16.89 -13.49 11.77
CA PHE A 227 -18.04 -13.64 10.88
C PHE A 227 -18.53 -15.08 10.72
N ARG A 228 -18.31 -15.94 11.67
CA ARG A 228 -18.56 -17.39 11.61
C ARG A 228 -20.03 -17.80 11.34
N HIS A 229 -21.00 -16.93 11.61
CA HIS A 229 -22.42 -17.29 11.38
C HIS A 229 -22.77 -17.23 9.89
N PRO A 230 -23.41 -18.27 9.31
CA PRO A 230 -23.59 -18.41 7.86
C PRO A 230 -24.34 -17.24 7.19
N VAL A 231 -25.39 -16.71 7.82
CA VAL A 231 -26.21 -15.61 7.27
C VAL A 231 -25.86 -14.29 7.95
N ALA A 232 -25.94 -14.24 9.29
CA ALA A 232 -25.68 -13.01 10.04
C ALA A 232 -24.23 -12.51 9.87
N GLY A 233 -23.27 -13.43 9.72
CA GLY A 233 -21.86 -13.08 9.43
C GLY A 233 -21.70 -12.36 8.09
N ARG A 234 -22.32 -12.87 7.03
CA ARG A 234 -22.31 -12.25 5.70
C ARG A 234 -23.00 -10.89 5.68
N LEU A 235 -24.16 -10.78 6.34
CA LEU A 235 -24.87 -9.48 6.46
C LEU A 235 -24.07 -8.46 7.27
N ARG A 236 -23.40 -8.90 8.34
CA ARG A 236 -22.50 -8.04 9.12
C ARG A 236 -21.31 -7.58 8.28
N TYR A 237 -20.71 -8.49 7.50
CA TYR A 237 -19.63 -8.13 6.58
C TYR A 237 -20.10 -7.13 5.52
N ALA A 238 -21.26 -7.36 4.88
CA ALA A 238 -21.80 -6.46 3.86
C ALA A 238 -21.99 -5.00 4.34
N LYS A 239 -22.12 -4.80 5.67
CA LYS A 239 -22.19 -3.46 6.30
C LYS A 239 -20.82 -2.89 6.67
N THR A 240 -19.73 -3.61 6.48
CA THR A 240 -18.38 -3.09 6.74
C THR A 240 -17.94 -2.10 5.67
N GLY A 241 -17.06 -1.15 6.04
CA GLY A 241 -16.53 -0.17 5.08
C GLY A 241 -15.88 -0.83 3.86
N ASN A 242 -15.13 -1.94 4.07
CA ASN A 242 -14.51 -2.66 2.98
C ASN A 242 -15.51 -3.27 2.00
N ALA A 243 -16.61 -3.85 2.50
CA ALA A 243 -17.65 -4.42 1.65
C ALA A 243 -18.46 -3.33 0.93
N LEU A 244 -18.70 -2.19 1.60
CA LEU A 244 -19.36 -1.04 0.98
C LEU A 244 -18.52 -0.46 -0.15
N VAL A 245 -17.22 -0.38 -0.01
CA VAL A 245 -16.31 0.05 -1.10
C VAL A 245 -16.40 -0.90 -2.30
N ASP A 246 -16.43 -2.22 -2.09
CA ASP A 246 -16.60 -3.19 -3.17
C ASP A 246 -17.98 -3.03 -3.85
N LEU A 247 -19.03 -2.84 -3.07
CA LEU A 247 -20.37 -2.63 -3.58
C LEU A 247 -20.47 -1.32 -4.39
N LEU A 248 -19.93 -0.21 -3.87
CA LEU A 248 -19.91 1.08 -4.55
C LEU A 248 -19.16 1.05 -5.89
N ALA A 249 -18.17 0.18 -6.02
CA ALA A 249 -17.42 0.02 -7.27
C ALA A 249 -18.24 -0.57 -8.42
N VAL A 250 -19.26 -1.38 -8.11
CA VAL A 250 -20.11 -2.07 -9.10
C VAL A 250 -21.53 -1.51 -9.17
N LEU A 251 -22.02 -0.90 -8.10
CA LEU A 251 -23.39 -0.41 -7.95
C LEU A 251 -23.85 0.54 -9.08
N PRO A 252 -23.05 1.55 -9.51
CA PRO A 252 -23.46 2.48 -10.56
C PRO A 252 -23.82 1.78 -11.86
N PHE A 253 -23.08 0.75 -12.26
CA PHE A 253 -23.37 -0.02 -13.46
C PHE A 253 -24.71 -0.76 -13.35
N PHE A 254 -24.96 -1.42 -12.23
CA PHE A 254 -26.23 -2.13 -12.04
C PHE A 254 -27.43 -1.17 -11.94
N LEU A 255 -27.27 -0.03 -11.28
CA LEU A 255 -28.30 1.00 -11.23
C LEU A 255 -28.62 1.54 -12.63
N GLU A 256 -27.59 1.85 -13.43
CA GLU A 256 -27.76 2.30 -14.82
C GLU A 256 -28.46 1.21 -15.65
N ALA A 257 -28.03 -0.06 -15.54
CA ALA A 257 -28.60 -1.17 -16.30
C ALA A 257 -30.07 -1.47 -15.96
N PHE A 258 -30.46 -1.39 -14.68
CA PHE A 258 -31.84 -1.76 -14.26
C PHE A 258 -32.80 -0.59 -14.24
N LEU A 259 -32.31 0.63 -13.97
CA LEU A 259 -33.19 1.80 -13.74
C LEU A 259 -33.18 2.81 -14.90
N HIS A 260 -32.39 2.59 -15.96
CA HIS A 260 -32.29 3.53 -17.08
C HIS A 260 -33.64 3.81 -17.78
N HIS A 261 -34.61 2.90 -17.68
CA HIS A 261 -35.94 3.09 -18.22
C HIS A 261 -36.81 4.05 -17.39
N LEU A 262 -36.43 4.28 -16.11
CA LEU A 262 -37.26 5.08 -15.18
C LEU A 262 -36.67 6.49 -14.99
N PHE A 263 -35.36 6.62 -15.08
CA PHE A 263 -34.63 7.87 -14.80
C PHE A 263 -33.47 8.06 -15.76
N ASP A 264 -33.12 9.30 -16.08
CA ASP A 264 -31.86 9.62 -16.76
C ASP A 264 -30.69 9.50 -15.75
N LEU A 265 -30.03 8.36 -15.77
CA LEU A 265 -28.96 8.02 -14.83
C LEU A 265 -27.55 8.26 -15.40
N ARG A 266 -27.42 9.10 -16.46
CA ARG A 266 -26.11 9.40 -17.09
C ARG A 266 -25.08 9.94 -16.09
N PHE A 267 -25.53 10.67 -15.07
CA PHE A 267 -24.67 11.16 -14.00
C PHE A 267 -24.00 10.03 -13.19
N LEU A 268 -24.58 8.81 -13.16
CA LEU A 268 -23.97 7.65 -12.50
C LEU A 268 -22.64 7.23 -13.13
N ARG A 269 -22.35 7.63 -14.37
CA ARG A 269 -21.06 7.37 -15.00
C ARG A 269 -19.90 7.96 -14.20
N VAL A 270 -20.09 9.16 -13.61
CA VAL A 270 -19.06 9.79 -12.76
C VAL A 270 -18.81 8.94 -11.52
N PHE A 271 -19.83 8.30 -10.95
CA PHE A 271 -19.67 7.43 -9.79
C PHE A 271 -18.91 6.15 -10.07
N ARG A 272 -18.67 5.77 -11.34
CA ARG A 272 -17.75 4.68 -11.70
C ARG A 272 -16.32 4.96 -11.21
N LEU A 273 -15.95 6.23 -11.01
CA LEU A 273 -14.67 6.62 -10.39
C LEU A 273 -14.55 6.17 -8.93
N LEU A 274 -15.65 5.88 -8.23
CA LEU A 274 -15.62 5.35 -6.86
C LEU A 274 -14.90 4.00 -6.75
N ARG A 275 -14.72 3.29 -7.86
CA ARG A 275 -13.87 2.07 -7.88
C ARG A 275 -12.41 2.34 -7.49
N LEU A 276 -11.92 3.60 -7.58
CA LEU A 276 -10.62 4.00 -7.02
C LEU A 276 -10.52 3.71 -5.52
N LEU A 277 -11.62 3.79 -4.79
CA LEU A 277 -11.64 3.48 -3.36
C LEU A 277 -11.20 2.04 -3.07
N LYS A 278 -11.30 1.13 -4.05
CA LYS A 278 -10.80 -0.25 -3.88
C LYS A 278 -9.29 -0.30 -3.64
N LEU A 279 -8.53 0.65 -4.18
CA LEU A 279 -7.07 0.70 -3.98
C LEU A 279 -6.70 0.91 -2.51
N THR A 280 -7.58 1.52 -1.72
CA THR A 280 -7.35 1.75 -0.28
C THR A 280 -7.19 0.46 0.53
N LYS A 281 -7.70 -0.66 0.02
CA LYS A 281 -7.62 -1.97 0.68
C LYS A 281 -6.26 -2.64 0.52
N TYR A 282 -5.55 -2.30 -0.54
CA TYR A 282 -4.30 -2.95 -0.93
C TYR A 282 -3.06 -2.21 -0.43
N THR A 283 -3.24 -1.03 0.17
CA THR A 283 -2.16 -0.21 0.71
C THR A 283 -2.21 -0.20 2.24
N GLY A 284 -1.18 -0.73 2.90
CA GLY A 284 -1.06 -0.70 4.37
C GLY A 284 -1.10 0.73 4.92
N ALA A 285 -0.49 1.69 4.20
CA ALA A 285 -0.49 3.11 4.57
C ALA A 285 -1.90 3.70 4.70
N THR A 286 -2.85 3.25 3.86
CA THR A 286 -4.23 3.74 3.93
C THR A 286 -4.93 3.24 5.20
N SER A 287 -4.68 2.01 5.64
CA SER A 287 -5.25 1.49 6.89
C SER A 287 -4.72 2.26 8.10
N THR A 288 -3.42 2.54 8.14
CA THR A 288 -2.80 3.38 9.17
C THR A 288 -3.39 4.79 9.18
N LEU A 289 -3.57 5.40 8.00
CA LEU A 289 -4.20 6.72 7.89
C LEU A 289 -5.63 6.73 8.45
N VAL A 290 -6.45 5.72 8.10
CA VAL A 290 -7.84 5.60 8.61
C VAL A 290 -7.85 5.43 10.12
N ILE A 291 -6.94 4.65 10.69
CA ILE A 291 -6.80 4.48 12.15
C ILE A 291 -6.48 5.83 12.80
N VAL A 292 -5.50 6.56 12.27
CA VAL A 292 -5.09 7.87 12.77
C VAL A 292 -6.24 8.88 12.70
N VAL A 293 -6.88 9.03 11.53
CA VAL A 293 -8.03 9.93 11.37
C VAL A 293 -9.16 9.59 12.33
N ARG A 294 -9.48 8.31 12.52
CA ARG A 294 -10.53 7.87 13.43
C ARG A 294 -10.18 8.16 14.90
N ARG A 295 -8.92 7.99 15.27
CA ARG A 295 -8.42 8.28 16.63
C ARG A 295 -8.47 9.77 16.93
N GLU A 296 -8.00 10.59 15.99
CA GLU A 296 -7.90 12.05 16.15
C GLU A 296 -9.19 12.79 15.75
N TRP A 297 -10.24 12.05 15.35
CA TRP A 297 -11.50 12.63 14.88
C TRP A 297 -12.09 13.70 15.81
N PRO A 298 -12.14 13.53 17.16
CA PRO A 298 -12.70 14.55 18.05
C PRO A 298 -11.94 15.87 17.98
N VAL A 299 -10.60 15.82 17.94
CA VAL A 299 -9.75 17.01 17.87
C VAL A 299 -9.83 17.67 16.49
N MET A 300 -9.84 16.86 15.43
CA MET A 300 -10.04 17.33 14.05
C MET A 300 -11.41 17.99 13.88
N ALA A 301 -12.47 17.40 14.44
CA ALA A 301 -13.81 17.97 14.39
C ALA A 301 -13.87 19.33 15.11
N ALA A 302 -13.23 19.46 16.27
CA ALA A 302 -13.15 20.74 17.00
C ALA A 302 -12.38 21.80 16.19
N ALA A 303 -11.24 21.43 15.59
CA ALA A 303 -10.49 22.33 14.72
C ALA A 303 -11.30 22.77 13.49
N THR A 304 -12.00 21.82 12.84
CA THR A 304 -12.89 22.11 11.72
C THR A 304 -14.04 23.03 12.11
N PHE A 305 -14.61 22.84 13.31
CA PHE A 305 -15.66 23.72 13.81
C PHE A 305 -15.15 25.16 14.00
N ILE A 306 -13.96 25.35 14.56
CA ILE A 306 -13.33 26.67 14.70
C ILE A 306 -13.08 27.30 13.31
N MET A 307 -12.61 26.51 12.35
CA MET A 307 -12.45 26.96 10.96
C MET A 307 -13.77 27.44 10.35
N LEU A 308 -14.85 26.69 10.53
CA LEU A 308 -16.18 27.07 10.02
C LEU A 308 -16.68 28.36 10.68
N LEU A 309 -16.48 28.53 11.97
CA LEU A 309 -16.82 29.78 12.66
C LEU A 309 -16.03 30.96 12.08
N LEU A 310 -14.73 30.79 11.86
CA LEU A 310 -13.90 31.83 11.25
C LEU A 310 -14.35 32.16 9.82
N VAL A 311 -14.71 31.15 9.02
CA VAL A 311 -15.24 31.34 7.66
C VAL A 311 -16.54 32.15 7.70
N VAL A 312 -17.50 31.78 8.56
CA VAL A 312 -18.78 32.50 8.67
C VAL A 312 -18.58 33.93 9.17
N LEU A 313 -17.69 34.13 10.15
CA LEU A 313 -17.34 35.47 10.65
C LEU A 313 -16.72 36.32 9.53
N THR A 314 -15.73 35.77 8.81
CA THR A 314 -15.05 36.45 7.69
C THR A 314 -16.06 36.81 6.58
N ALA A 315 -16.93 35.88 6.21
CA ALA A 315 -17.96 36.10 5.20
C ALA A 315 -18.96 37.21 5.62
N SER A 316 -19.38 37.18 6.89
CA SER A 316 -20.30 38.19 7.43
C SER A 316 -19.69 39.60 7.47
N LEU A 317 -18.41 39.71 7.87
CA LEU A 317 -17.68 40.96 7.86
C LEU A 317 -17.40 41.43 6.42
N GLY A 318 -17.07 40.49 5.50
CA GLY A 318 -16.91 40.80 4.09
C GLY A 318 -18.20 41.37 3.48
N TYR A 319 -19.34 40.73 3.76
CA TYR A 319 -20.64 41.24 3.36
C TYR A 319 -20.91 42.63 3.95
N LEU A 320 -20.67 42.81 5.23
CA LEU A 320 -20.95 44.06 5.92
C LEU A 320 -20.17 45.24 5.35
N PHE A 321 -18.88 45.08 5.03
CA PHE A 321 -18.01 46.17 4.60
C PHE A 321 -17.94 46.36 3.09
N GLU A 322 -18.29 45.35 2.29
CA GLU A 322 -18.11 45.37 0.81
C GLU A 322 -19.43 45.38 0.04
N HIS A 323 -20.56 45.01 0.63
CA HIS A 323 -21.84 44.89 -0.08
C HIS A 323 -22.26 46.22 -0.77
N GLU A 324 -22.13 47.34 -0.06
CA GLU A 324 -22.51 48.63 -0.65
C GLU A 324 -21.60 49.05 -1.83
N ALA A 325 -20.30 48.70 -1.75
CA ALA A 325 -19.31 49.00 -2.77
C ALA A 325 -19.32 47.99 -3.94
N GLN A 326 -19.68 46.76 -3.69
CA GLN A 326 -19.67 45.65 -4.64
C GLN A 326 -20.90 44.72 -4.44
N PRO A 327 -22.13 45.21 -4.70
CA PRO A 327 -23.34 44.42 -4.45
C PRO A 327 -23.41 43.14 -5.27
N ASP A 328 -22.81 43.12 -6.47
CA ASP A 328 -22.80 41.92 -7.33
C ASP A 328 -21.83 40.82 -6.87
N LYS A 329 -20.80 41.17 -6.08
CA LYS A 329 -19.78 40.23 -5.63
C LYS A 329 -20.01 39.76 -4.20
N PHE A 330 -20.46 40.67 -3.32
CA PHE A 330 -20.83 40.40 -1.93
C PHE A 330 -22.35 40.52 -1.80
N GLU A 331 -23.10 39.81 -2.65
CA GLU A 331 -24.56 39.88 -2.73
C GLU A 331 -25.24 39.54 -1.40
N ASN A 332 -24.75 38.49 -0.75
CA ASN A 332 -25.25 37.97 0.53
C ASN A 332 -24.16 37.21 1.27
N ILE A 333 -24.41 36.84 2.54
CA ILE A 333 -23.43 36.09 3.35
C ILE A 333 -23.08 34.72 2.70
N PRO A 334 -24.00 33.89 2.21
CA PRO A 334 -23.66 32.65 1.48
C PRO A 334 -22.72 32.87 0.30
N ALA A 335 -22.92 33.90 -0.52
CA ALA A 335 -22.01 34.24 -1.62
C ALA A 335 -20.62 34.67 -1.10
N SER A 336 -20.59 35.42 0.00
CA SER A 336 -19.36 35.85 0.66
C SER A 336 -18.58 34.70 1.30
N ILE A 337 -19.22 33.57 1.65
CA ILE A 337 -18.55 32.35 2.16
C ILE A 337 -17.54 31.81 1.16
N TYR A 338 -17.87 31.81 -0.15
CA TYR A 338 -16.92 31.40 -1.18
C TYR A 338 -15.62 32.21 -1.09
N TRP A 339 -15.73 33.55 -1.08
CA TRP A 339 -14.56 34.43 -0.92
C TRP A 339 -13.81 34.18 0.39
N ALA A 340 -14.52 34.04 1.50
CA ALA A 340 -13.92 33.78 2.80
C ALA A 340 -13.10 32.47 2.80
N VAL A 341 -13.65 31.38 2.26
CA VAL A 341 -12.97 30.10 2.19
C VAL A 341 -11.70 30.18 1.36
N ILE A 342 -11.77 30.72 0.13
CA ILE A 342 -10.59 30.79 -0.75
C ILE A 342 -9.51 31.73 -0.22
N THR A 343 -9.89 32.78 0.53
CA THR A 343 -8.96 33.71 1.16
C THR A 343 -8.28 33.09 2.36
N LEU A 344 -9.05 32.53 3.30
CA LEU A 344 -8.52 31.91 4.53
C LEU A 344 -7.70 30.64 4.24
N ALA A 345 -8.08 29.88 3.21
CA ALA A 345 -7.32 28.71 2.74
C ALA A 345 -6.08 29.11 1.91
N SER A 346 -5.81 30.39 1.73
CA SER A 346 -4.67 30.91 0.96
C SER A 346 -4.68 30.51 -0.53
N VAL A 347 -5.84 30.22 -1.10
CA VAL A 347 -6.01 29.93 -2.53
C VAL A 347 -6.01 31.23 -3.34
N GLY A 348 -6.88 32.20 -2.97
CA GLY A 348 -6.89 33.57 -3.47
C GLY A 348 -7.00 33.72 -4.98
N TYR A 349 -8.05 33.21 -5.62
CA TYR A 349 -8.25 33.36 -7.08
C TYR A 349 -8.31 34.81 -7.56
N GLY A 350 -8.71 35.76 -6.68
CA GLY A 350 -8.75 37.19 -7.01
C GLY A 350 -9.99 37.64 -7.82
N ASP A 351 -10.91 36.72 -8.11
CA ASP A 351 -12.21 36.97 -8.74
C ASP A 351 -13.13 37.84 -7.87
N ILE A 352 -13.09 37.59 -6.55
CA ILE A 352 -13.73 38.40 -5.52
C ILE A 352 -12.65 38.89 -4.55
N SER A 353 -12.57 40.20 -4.35
CA SER A 353 -11.62 40.81 -3.43
C SER A 353 -12.17 42.14 -2.88
N PRO A 354 -11.88 42.50 -1.59
CA PRO A 354 -12.28 43.75 -1.01
C PRO A 354 -11.69 44.96 -1.68
N VAL A 355 -12.53 46.00 -1.92
CA VAL A 355 -12.11 47.28 -2.49
C VAL A 355 -12.13 48.39 -1.46
N THR A 356 -12.95 48.29 -0.40
CA THR A 356 -13.00 49.28 0.65
C THR A 356 -11.74 49.28 1.52
N PRO A 357 -11.28 50.41 2.06
CA PRO A 357 -10.12 50.43 2.95
C PRO A 357 -10.33 49.58 4.19
N VAL A 358 -11.52 49.60 4.79
CA VAL A 358 -11.88 48.81 5.97
C VAL A 358 -11.89 47.32 5.67
N GLY A 359 -12.50 46.92 4.54
CA GLY A 359 -12.54 45.53 4.10
C GLY A 359 -11.14 44.98 3.83
N ARG A 360 -10.22 45.77 3.26
CA ARG A 360 -8.82 45.39 3.05
C ARG A 360 -8.06 45.16 4.36
N ILE A 361 -8.18 46.09 5.33
CA ILE A 361 -7.52 45.93 6.63
C ILE A 361 -8.06 44.70 7.37
N MET A 362 -9.38 44.53 7.39
CA MET A 362 -10.04 43.38 7.98
C MET A 362 -9.53 42.08 7.32
N THR A 363 -9.45 42.03 5.97
CA THR A 363 -8.96 40.87 5.24
C THR A 363 -7.53 40.50 5.60
N ILE A 364 -6.63 41.50 5.77
CA ILE A 364 -5.25 41.23 6.20
C ILE A 364 -5.23 40.52 7.55
N VAL A 365 -5.98 41.05 8.54
CA VAL A 365 -6.03 40.45 9.90
C VAL A 365 -6.60 39.04 9.84
N LEU A 366 -7.72 38.83 9.14
CA LEU A 366 -8.38 37.54 9.07
C LEU A 366 -7.56 36.53 8.27
N ALA A 367 -6.86 36.95 7.21
CA ALA A 367 -5.98 36.08 6.45
C ALA A 367 -4.80 35.56 7.30
N LEU A 368 -4.20 36.45 8.11
CA LEU A 368 -3.13 36.03 9.04
C LEU A 368 -3.64 35.01 10.08
N LEU A 369 -4.82 35.25 10.65
CA LEU A 369 -5.47 34.29 11.53
C LEU A 369 -5.82 32.97 10.83
N GLY A 370 -6.31 33.07 9.57
CA GLY A 370 -6.68 31.94 8.74
C GLY A 370 -5.51 30.99 8.50
N ILE A 371 -4.34 31.52 8.13
CA ILE A 371 -3.12 30.72 7.90
C ILE A 371 -2.83 29.83 9.12
N GLY A 372 -2.87 30.40 10.34
CA GLY A 372 -2.63 29.64 11.56
C GLY A 372 -3.67 28.56 11.82
N ILE A 373 -4.95 28.90 11.71
CA ILE A 373 -6.07 27.98 12.01
C ILE A 373 -6.17 26.85 10.98
N PHE A 374 -6.02 27.15 9.68
CA PHE A 374 -6.06 26.14 8.63
C PHE A 374 -4.88 25.17 8.66
N ALA A 375 -3.75 25.56 9.25
CA ALA A 375 -2.60 24.69 9.45
C ALA A 375 -2.81 23.63 10.55
N ILE A 376 -3.70 23.87 11.53
CA ILE A 376 -3.88 23.00 12.69
C ILE A 376 -4.28 21.56 12.31
N PRO A 377 -5.32 21.31 11.49
CA PRO A 377 -5.68 19.93 11.14
C PRO A 377 -4.56 19.17 10.44
N ALA A 378 -3.81 19.82 9.56
CA ALA A 378 -2.70 19.21 8.85
C ALA A 378 -1.54 18.86 9.81
N ALA A 379 -1.20 19.77 10.73
CA ALA A 379 -0.17 19.54 11.73
C ALA A 379 -0.54 18.40 12.69
N LEU A 380 -1.79 18.37 13.17
CA LEU A 380 -2.31 17.30 14.02
C LEU A 380 -2.25 15.94 13.31
N LEU A 381 -2.70 15.87 12.07
CA LEU A 381 -2.68 14.63 11.29
C LEU A 381 -1.23 14.15 11.07
N SER A 382 -0.31 15.04 10.75
CA SER A 382 1.10 14.71 10.56
C SER A 382 1.75 14.18 11.83
N SER A 383 1.50 14.83 12.98
CA SER A 383 2.01 14.39 14.28
C SER A 383 1.44 13.02 14.66
N ALA A 384 0.13 12.85 14.56
CA ALA A 384 -0.55 11.61 14.92
C ALA A 384 -0.15 10.44 14.00
N PHE A 385 0.10 10.70 12.71
CA PHE A 385 0.63 9.71 11.78
C PHE A 385 2.05 9.26 12.17
N SER A 386 2.91 10.20 12.51
CA SER A 386 4.27 9.91 12.97
C SER A 386 4.27 9.09 14.27
N ASP A 387 3.38 9.43 15.21
CA ASP A 387 3.20 8.68 16.45
C ASP A 387 2.67 7.26 16.19
N GLN A 388 1.73 7.10 15.27
CA GLN A 388 1.21 5.78 14.91
C GLN A 388 2.29 4.88 14.30
N LEU A 389 3.11 5.41 13.39
CA LEU A 389 4.25 4.67 12.85
C LEU A 389 5.25 4.27 13.93
N ARG A 390 5.48 5.15 14.91
CA ARG A 390 6.34 4.83 16.05
C ARG A 390 5.77 3.67 16.88
N ILE A 391 4.47 3.70 17.20
CA ILE A 391 3.79 2.64 17.93
C ILE A 391 3.86 1.30 17.16
N GLU A 392 3.62 1.32 15.85
CA GLU A 392 3.71 0.11 15.01
C GLU A 392 5.14 -0.46 14.99
N ARG A 393 6.17 0.40 14.93
CA ARG A 393 7.58 -0.02 15.03
C ARG A 393 7.93 -0.60 16.41
N GLU A 394 7.44 -0.01 17.48
CA GLU A 394 7.62 -0.52 18.84
C GLU A 394 6.91 -1.86 19.04
N THR A 395 5.73 -2.02 18.45
CA THR A 395 4.99 -3.30 18.47
C THR A 395 5.77 -4.39 17.75
N LEU A 396 6.30 -4.10 16.55
CA LEU A 396 7.16 -5.03 15.82
C LEU A 396 8.42 -5.41 16.61
N ALA A 397 9.05 -4.42 17.27
CA ALA A 397 10.21 -4.70 18.11
C ALA A 397 9.87 -5.63 19.29
N ASN A 398 8.69 -5.47 19.91
CA ASN A 398 8.23 -6.35 20.99
C ASN A 398 7.87 -7.74 20.47
N GLU A 399 7.27 -7.87 19.28
CA GLU A 399 7.02 -9.15 18.64
C GLU A 399 8.32 -9.88 18.30
N LEU A 400 9.31 -9.16 17.72
CA LEU A 400 10.66 -9.67 17.49
C LEU A 400 11.31 -10.18 18.77
N TYR A 401 11.15 -9.44 19.86
CA TYR A 401 11.65 -9.84 21.16
C TYR A 401 11.00 -11.15 21.66
N ALA A 402 9.69 -11.31 21.45
CA ALA A 402 8.96 -12.51 21.81
C ALA A 402 9.36 -13.73 20.93
N MET A 403 9.52 -13.53 19.61
CA MET A 403 9.97 -14.57 18.65
C MET A 403 11.37 -15.06 18.98
N MET A 404 12.26 -14.17 19.42
CA MET A 404 13.62 -14.52 19.81
C MET A 404 13.71 -15.19 21.19
N ALA A 405 12.60 -15.62 21.80
CA ALA A 405 12.60 -16.22 23.15
C ALA A 405 13.44 -17.51 23.23
N ASP A 406 13.59 -18.26 22.15
CA ASP A 406 14.42 -19.48 22.04
C ASP A 406 15.86 -19.23 21.55
N GLY A 407 16.21 -17.99 21.12
CA GLY A 407 17.54 -17.58 20.67
C GLY A 407 17.79 -17.71 19.18
N HIS A 408 16.85 -18.26 18.44
CA HIS A 408 16.94 -18.43 17.01
C HIS A 408 15.69 -17.85 16.34
N ILE A 409 15.86 -17.23 15.17
CA ILE A 409 14.74 -16.83 14.32
C ILE A 409 14.52 -18.00 13.36
N SER A 410 13.38 -18.65 13.44
CA SER A 410 12.98 -19.71 12.52
C SER A 410 12.69 -19.13 11.12
N THR A 411 12.66 -19.96 10.10
CA THR A 411 12.35 -19.52 8.72
C THR A 411 10.96 -18.88 8.63
N ASP A 412 9.97 -19.42 9.35
CA ASP A 412 8.60 -18.89 9.37
C ASP A 412 8.52 -17.52 10.08
N GLU A 413 9.30 -17.33 11.15
CA GLU A 413 9.43 -16.05 11.84
C GLU A 413 10.13 -15.01 10.96
N GLN A 414 11.17 -15.40 10.23
CA GLN A 414 11.86 -14.52 9.29
C GLN A 414 10.90 -14.04 8.18
N GLU A 415 10.07 -14.91 7.62
CA GLU A 415 9.05 -14.51 6.66
C GLU A 415 8.01 -13.54 7.25
N THR A 416 7.64 -13.74 8.51
CA THR A 416 6.72 -12.84 9.22
C THR A 416 7.35 -11.47 9.43
N ILE A 417 8.62 -11.43 9.86
CA ILE A 417 9.41 -10.20 10.01
C ILE A 417 9.50 -9.45 8.68
N ASP A 418 9.84 -10.14 7.60
CA ASP A 418 9.97 -9.53 6.28
C ASP A 418 8.63 -8.99 5.74
N ARG A 419 7.53 -9.65 6.05
CA ARG A 419 6.17 -9.23 5.69
C ARG A 419 5.78 -7.95 6.45
N GLU A 420 5.97 -7.91 7.76
CA GLU A 420 5.69 -6.75 8.60
C GLU A 420 6.63 -5.58 8.27
N ALA A 421 7.91 -5.85 8.04
CA ALA A 421 8.87 -4.84 7.60
C ALA A 421 8.47 -4.18 6.27
N LYS A 422 8.01 -4.98 5.30
CA LYS A 422 7.47 -4.45 4.03
C LYS A 422 6.22 -3.61 4.28
N ARG A 423 5.32 -4.03 5.16
CA ARG A 423 4.11 -3.29 5.53
C ARG A 423 4.44 -1.92 6.13
N LEU A 424 5.43 -1.88 7.01
CA LEU A 424 5.90 -0.68 7.69
C LEU A 424 6.92 0.14 6.89
N HIS A 425 7.24 -0.29 5.66
CA HIS A 425 8.24 0.34 4.78
C HIS A 425 9.61 0.48 5.44
N LEU A 426 9.99 -0.48 6.30
CA LEU A 426 11.29 -0.51 6.93
C LEU A 426 12.36 -1.00 5.96
N SER A 427 13.50 -0.35 5.96
CA SER A 427 14.68 -0.82 5.24
C SER A 427 15.28 -2.06 5.93
N ARG A 428 16.02 -2.88 5.19
CA ARG A 428 16.75 -4.03 5.76
C ARG A 428 17.66 -3.62 6.93
N ASP A 429 18.30 -2.45 6.83
CA ASP A 429 19.17 -1.93 7.89
C ASP A 429 18.39 -1.54 9.16
N GLU A 430 17.16 -1.06 9.03
CA GLU A 430 16.29 -0.77 10.17
C GLU A 430 15.81 -2.07 10.83
N VAL A 431 15.42 -3.07 10.03
CA VAL A 431 15.03 -4.41 10.55
C VAL A 431 16.20 -5.06 11.28
N ASN A 432 17.39 -5.06 10.70
CA ASN A 432 18.59 -5.59 11.35
C ASN A 432 18.90 -4.87 12.66
N ARG A 433 18.74 -3.54 12.71
CA ARG A 433 18.90 -2.76 13.97
C ARG A 433 17.87 -3.15 15.01
N LEU A 434 16.62 -3.43 14.62
CA LEU A 434 15.59 -3.90 15.56
C LEU A 434 15.91 -5.31 16.07
N ILE A 435 16.37 -6.21 15.21
CA ILE A 435 16.81 -7.56 15.58
C ILE A 435 18.01 -7.49 16.54
N ASP A 436 19.02 -6.66 16.24
CA ASP A 436 20.18 -6.48 17.09
C ASP A 436 19.83 -5.84 18.44
N LYS A 437 18.85 -4.94 18.45
CA LYS A 437 18.32 -4.37 19.69
C LYS A 437 17.60 -5.44 20.53
N ALA A 438 16.72 -6.22 19.91
CA ALA A 438 15.99 -7.29 20.59
C ALA A 438 16.97 -8.36 21.14
N ARG A 439 18.03 -8.69 20.38
CA ARG A 439 19.08 -9.62 20.84
C ARG A 439 19.82 -9.08 22.05
N ARG A 440 20.22 -7.81 22.04
CA ARG A 440 20.91 -7.15 23.16
C ARG A 440 20.03 -7.06 24.41
N GLU A 441 18.76 -6.70 24.27
CA GLU A 441 17.81 -6.62 25.39
C GLU A 441 17.56 -8.00 26.01
N ARG A 442 17.60 -9.06 25.20
CA ARG A 442 17.51 -10.44 25.71
C ARG A 442 18.78 -10.83 26.47
N GLU A 443 19.97 -10.62 25.89
CA GLU A 443 21.23 -10.89 26.57
C GLU A 443 21.29 -10.20 27.93
N LEU A 444 20.72 -9.00 28.05
CA LEU A 444 20.59 -8.25 29.29
C LEU A 444 19.59 -8.91 30.28
N LYS A 445 18.49 -9.52 29.78
CA LYS A 445 17.49 -10.20 30.65
C LYS A 445 17.95 -11.58 31.12
N ASP A 446 18.57 -12.37 30.25
CA ASP A 446 19.07 -13.71 30.62
C ASP A 446 20.21 -13.61 31.66
N ASP A 447 20.91 -12.49 31.70
CA ASP A 447 21.95 -12.22 32.70
C ASP A 447 21.41 -11.86 34.10
N HIS A 448 20.07 -11.64 34.26
CA HIS A 448 19.48 -11.35 35.58
C HIS A 448 19.56 -12.51 36.58
N THR A 449 19.75 -13.75 36.11
CA THR A 449 19.80 -14.92 36.96
C THR A 449 21.21 -15.39 37.35
N GLY A 450 22.27 -14.73 36.85
CA GLY A 450 23.65 -15.18 37.06
C GLY A 450 24.76 -14.19 36.78
N LEU A 451 24.54 -12.89 36.99
CA LEU A 451 25.56 -11.85 36.82
C LEU A 451 26.70 -12.01 37.85
N THR A 452 27.71 -12.74 37.49
CA THR A 452 29.01 -12.73 38.18
C THR A 452 29.76 -11.47 37.75
N ILE A 453 30.37 -10.75 38.69
CA ILE A 453 31.22 -9.56 38.44
C ILE A 453 32.22 -9.81 37.30
N THR A 454 32.68 -11.03 37.13
CA THR A 454 33.58 -11.48 36.05
C THR A 454 33.00 -11.25 34.64
N LYS A 455 31.70 -11.53 34.42
CA LYS A 455 31.02 -11.32 33.13
C LYS A 455 30.79 -9.84 32.80
N LEU A 456 30.57 -9.00 33.81
CA LEU A 456 30.46 -7.54 33.65
C LEU A 456 31.79 -6.89 33.26
N VAL A 457 32.89 -7.45 33.71
CA VAL A 457 34.23 -6.96 33.35
C VAL A 457 34.60 -7.37 31.92
N GLU A 458 34.15 -8.53 31.44
CA GLU A 458 34.36 -8.99 30.07
C GLU A 458 33.50 -8.25 29.01
N ARG A 459 32.37 -7.67 29.42
CA ARG A 459 31.44 -6.96 28.52
C ARG A 459 31.07 -5.56 29.08
N PRO A 460 32.02 -4.59 29.01
CA PRO A 460 31.79 -3.25 29.59
C PRO A 460 30.67 -2.45 28.92
N ASP A 461 30.34 -2.76 27.67
CA ASP A 461 29.21 -2.21 26.94
C ASP A 461 27.87 -2.54 27.62
N ILE A 462 27.65 -3.79 28.03
CA ILE A 462 26.48 -4.26 28.76
C ILE A 462 26.41 -3.62 30.16
N ALA A 463 27.55 -3.53 30.85
CA ALA A 463 27.64 -2.91 32.16
C ALA A 463 27.26 -1.43 32.15
N ILE A 464 27.69 -0.68 31.10
CA ILE A 464 27.39 0.76 30.95
C ILE A 464 25.90 0.96 30.63
N GLU A 465 25.33 0.14 29.76
CA GLU A 465 23.91 0.27 29.37
C GLU A 465 22.99 -0.08 30.55
N ARG A 466 23.34 -1.09 31.32
CA ARG A 466 22.62 -1.48 32.55
C ARG A 466 22.73 -0.42 33.62
N TYR A 467 23.89 0.18 33.78
CA TYR A 467 24.07 1.30 34.71
C TYR A 467 23.19 2.48 34.33
N ARG A 468 23.12 2.84 33.04
CA ARG A 468 22.25 3.93 32.55
C ARG A 468 20.77 3.65 32.81
N GLU A 469 20.33 2.40 32.60
CA GLU A 469 18.95 1.98 32.84
C GLU A 469 18.60 2.06 34.32
N LEU A 470 19.46 1.54 35.22
CA LEU A 470 19.31 1.64 36.66
C LEU A 470 19.26 3.10 37.15
N VAL A 471 20.14 3.94 36.67
CA VAL A 471 20.15 5.35 36.98
C VAL A 471 18.87 6.05 36.50
N GLY A 472 18.38 5.67 35.30
CA GLY A 472 17.11 6.16 34.77
C GLY A 472 15.90 5.77 35.64
N GLN A 473 15.83 4.52 36.06
CA GLN A 473 14.77 4.03 36.97
C GLN A 473 14.85 4.69 38.35
N MET A 474 16.04 4.79 38.89
CA MET A 474 16.25 5.50 40.18
C MET A 474 15.87 6.98 40.09
N ARG A 475 16.16 7.65 38.98
CA ARG A 475 15.74 9.03 38.73
C ARG A 475 14.23 9.19 38.68
N GLN A 476 13.51 8.28 38.06
CA GLN A 476 12.04 8.25 38.05
C GLN A 476 11.48 8.04 39.47
N ILE A 477 12.05 7.12 40.23
CA ILE A 477 11.65 6.86 41.60
C ILE A 477 11.95 8.08 42.47
N ALA A 478 13.10 8.69 42.30
CA ALA A 478 13.49 9.91 43.05
C ALA A 478 12.56 11.10 42.78
N LEU A 479 12.01 11.24 41.59
CA LEU A 479 11.02 12.27 41.25
C LEU A 479 9.64 11.99 41.87
N MET A 480 9.34 10.76 42.31
CA MET A 480 8.09 10.37 42.95
C MET A 480 8.18 10.42 44.50
N VAL A 481 9.37 10.54 45.06
CA VAL A 481 9.62 10.52 46.50
C VAL A 481 9.75 11.96 47.01
N ASP A 482 9.04 12.28 48.09
CA ASP A 482 9.13 13.56 48.74
C ASP A 482 10.50 13.78 49.43
N LYS A 483 10.92 15.05 49.54
CA LYS A 483 12.24 15.41 50.04
C LYS A 483 12.58 14.83 51.43
N PRO A 484 11.68 14.79 52.42
CA PRO A 484 11.96 14.17 53.72
C PRO A 484 12.21 12.66 53.67
N THR A 485 11.56 11.97 52.76
CA THR A 485 11.76 10.53 52.53
C THR A 485 13.07 10.25 51.81
N MET A 486 13.45 11.11 50.86
CA MET A 486 14.74 11.05 50.15
C MET A 486 15.91 11.24 51.12
N ASP A 487 15.84 12.23 52.03
CA ASP A 487 16.88 12.50 53.02
C ASP A 487 17.06 11.29 53.97
N LYS A 488 15.97 10.63 54.38
CA LYS A 488 16.04 9.39 55.19
C LYS A 488 16.68 8.23 54.45
N LEU A 489 16.45 8.06 53.13
CA LEU A 489 17.07 7.02 52.32
C LEU A 489 18.57 7.24 52.12
N VAL A 490 19.01 8.50 52.01
CA VAL A 490 20.43 8.84 51.84
C VAL A 490 21.22 8.69 53.16
N ASP A 491 20.61 9.01 54.28
CA ASP A 491 21.31 9.11 55.58
C ASP A 491 21.21 7.83 56.44
N ASP A 492 20.46 6.79 56.01
CA ASP A 492 20.32 5.52 56.73
C ASP A 492 21.47 4.53 56.39
N PRO A 493 22.44 4.32 57.31
CA PRO A 493 23.60 3.47 57.06
C PRO A 493 23.27 1.97 56.98
N ASP A 494 22.14 1.55 57.52
CA ASP A 494 21.79 0.13 57.63
C ASP A 494 20.96 -0.40 56.45
N ARG A 495 20.43 0.48 55.60
CA ARG A 495 19.54 0.14 54.48
C ARG A 495 20.14 0.30 53.10
N THR A 496 21.28 1.01 52.97
CA THR A 496 21.89 1.26 51.67
C THR A 496 23.39 0.94 51.66
N THR A 497 23.86 0.28 50.59
CA THR A 497 25.30 0.09 50.38
C THR A 497 25.99 1.43 50.12
N ALA A 498 27.30 1.52 50.37
CA ALA A 498 28.09 2.73 50.10
C ALA A 498 27.98 3.20 48.63
N PHE A 499 27.72 2.28 47.71
CA PHE A 499 27.51 2.57 46.28
C PHE A 499 26.13 3.16 46.01
N GLU A 500 25.06 2.57 46.54
CA GLU A 500 23.70 3.11 46.44
C GLU A 500 23.58 4.50 47.05
N ARG A 501 24.23 4.72 48.18
CA ARG A 501 24.27 6.01 48.87
C ARG A 501 24.86 7.11 47.98
N ARG A 502 25.96 6.85 47.26
CA ARG A 502 26.56 7.79 46.31
C ARG A 502 25.62 8.12 45.13
N ILE A 503 24.88 7.12 44.62
CA ILE A 503 23.90 7.35 43.58
C ILE A 503 22.76 8.21 44.06
N TRP A 504 22.21 7.90 45.24
CA TRP A 504 21.13 8.69 45.84
C TRP A 504 21.58 10.14 46.20
N GLN A 505 22.80 10.31 46.63
CA GLN A 505 23.38 11.64 46.85
C GLN A 505 23.47 12.44 45.55
N SER A 506 23.98 11.86 44.50
CA SER A 506 24.07 12.49 43.17
C SER A 506 22.68 12.90 42.65
N LEU A 507 21.69 12.00 42.77
CA LEU A 507 20.31 12.29 42.36
C LEU A 507 19.65 13.39 43.20
N ARG A 508 19.92 13.44 44.48
CA ARG A 508 19.46 14.52 45.39
C ARG A 508 20.02 15.87 45.00
N ASP A 509 21.32 15.92 44.65
CA ASP A 509 21.99 17.15 44.25
C ASP A 509 21.48 17.63 42.87
N ASP A 510 21.16 16.72 41.94
CA ASP A 510 20.55 17.02 40.64
C ASP A 510 19.10 17.54 40.74
N ILE A 511 18.35 17.14 41.79
CA ILE A 511 16.94 17.58 41.99
C ILE A 511 16.91 18.94 42.70
N ASN A 512 17.94 19.29 43.50
CA ASN A 512 18.00 20.54 44.22
C ASN A 512 18.62 21.70 43.41
N ASN A 513 19.25 21.40 42.23
CA ASN A 513 19.71 22.36 41.23
C ASN A 513 18.70 22.50 40.09
#